data_1f0cb92ab4622983f7ff23ce3a93267c
#
_entry.id   1f0cb92ab4622983f7ff23ce3a93267c
#
_cell.length_a   1.000
_cell.length_b   1.000
_cell.length_c   1.000
_cell.angle_alpha   90.00
_cell.angle_beta   90.00
_cell.angle_gamma   90.00
#
_symmetry.space_group_name_H-M   'P 1'
#
loop_
_entity.id
_entity.type
_entity.pdbx_description
1 polymer ?
#
loop_
_entity_poly.entity_id
_entity_poly.type
_entity_poly.pdbx_seq_one_letter_code
_entity_poly.pdbx_strand_id
1 'polypeptide(L)'
;MQTSVGVQHEPKEWITLRPTARSPWLEHVARRWTSSVVGQPQATDSILRLLQRIEAQAWQPRRTMGSALLLGPPGCGKTHSVEALANVLVGNPSALLKINCAEYQQQHEIARLVGAPPGYIGHADTEPVFTRENIERYRTPEFPYTLILFDEIEKAHHSLYSLLLGVLDRAEMNDGRNRHVDFSSCLFFFTSNIGSKESLAATAASGFIAPIAEEEARARHFRAVSLRALKRHFPPEFLRRIEETIVYQPLRPADLKKILDLELAKASRVFRQHPTTPFEVEFTSGAKSLVLHHGCDTEFGAAHLQHTLACELQDPLYRLMVTGQVRAGDKIGVFAKGSELVFRRS
;
A
#
# COMPACT_ATOMS: atom_id res chain seq x y z
N MET A 1 60.64 -25.36 38.40
CA MET A 1 59.64 -24.40 38.88
C MET A 1 59.09 -23.61 37.72
N GLN A 2 57.99 -24.05 37.15
CA GLN A 2 57.26 -23.31 36.10
C GLN A 2 56.08 -22.66 36.75
N THR A 3 56.10 -21.33 36.84
CA THR A 3 54.99 -20.51 37.31
C THR A 3 53.98 -20.36 36.18
N SER A 4 52.85 -21.04 36.29
CA SER A 4 51.69 -20.82 35.41
C SER A 4 51.08 -19.45 35.75
N VAL A 5 51.17 -18.52 34.80
CA VAL A 5 50.41 -17.25 34.82
C VAL A 5 48.98 -17.58 34.50
N GLY A 6 48.13 -17.58 35.54
CA GLY A 6 46.68 -17.67 35.36
C GLY A 6 46.17 -16.42 34.70
N VAL A 7 45.64 -16.51 33.50
CA VAL A 7 44.85 -15.45 32.86
C VAL A 7 43.56 -15.29 33.64
N GLN A 8 43.46 -14.27 34.47
CA GLN A 8 42.20 -13.89 35.08
C GLN A 8 41.32 -13.30 33.99
N HIS A 9 40.29 -14.05 33.59
CA HIS A 9 39.18 -13.52 32.80
C HIS A 9 38.34 -12.60 33.69
N GLU A 10 38.46 -11.29 33.50
CA GLU A 10 37.49 -10.35 34.03
C GLU A 10 36.07 -10.76 33.63
N PRO A 11 35.09 -10.76 34.51
CA PRO A 11 33.72 -11.08 34.18
C PRO A 11 33.22 -10.05 33.16
N LYS A 12 32.91 -10.48 31.92
CA LYS A 12 32.28 -9.62 30.93
C LYS A 12 30.94 -9.16 31.48
N GLU A 13 30.78 -7.87 31.75
CA GLU A 13 29.48 -7.31 32.09
C GLU A 13 28.52 -7.49 30.90
N TRP A 14 27.44 -8.23 31.15
CA TRP A 14 26.41 -8.45 30.15
C TRP A 14 25.49 -7.23 30.12
N ILE A 15 25.41 -6.57 28.95
CA ILE A 15 24.52 -5.45 28.72
C ILE A 15 23.19 -5.99 28.17
N THR A 16 22.09 -5.58 28.79
CA THR A 16 20.73 -5.94 28.29
C THR A 16 20.44 -5.19 27.00
N LEU A 17 20.25 -5.93 25.91
CA LEU A 17 19.90 -5.39 24.59
C LEU A 17 18.39 -5.22 24.45
N ARG A 18 17.98 -4.26 23.62
CA ARG A 18 16.57 -3.98 23.31
C ARG A 18 16.27 -4.41 21.86
N PRO A 19 15.79 -5.62 21.61
CA PRO A 19 15.56 -6.13 20.25
C PRO A 19 14.41 -5.42 19.52
N THR A 20 13.60 -4.63 20.24
CA THR A 20 12.50 -3.82 19.69
C THR A 20 12.93 -2.40 19.30
N ALA A 21 14.18 -2.02 19.57
CA ALA A 21 14.69 -0.71 19.18
C ALA A 21 14.77 -0.60 17.65
N ARG A 22 14.34 0.54 17.12
CA ARG A 22 14.42 0.85 15.68
C ARG A 22 15.64 1.73 15.43
N SER A 23 16.24 1.60 14.25
CA SER A 23 17.27 2.52 13.79
C SER A 23 16.68 3.93 13.57
N PRO A 24 17.49 4.99 13.55
CA PRO A 24 17.05 6.34 13.20
C PRO A 24 16.39 6.43 11.82
N TRP A 25 16.91 5.67 10.84
CA TRP A 25 16.33 5.59 9.49
C TRP A 25 14.94 4.95 9.54
N LEU A 26 14.79 3.81 10.20
CA LEU A 26 13.52 3.11 10.31
C LEU A 26 12.48 3.92 11.10
N GLU A 27 12.90 4.66 12.12
CA GLU A 27 12.03 5.58 12.85
C GLU A 27 11.56 6.76 11.99
N HIS A 28 12.45 7.29 11.13
CA HIS A 28 12.08 8.34 10.17
C HIS A 28 11.06 7.82 9.17
N VAL A 29 11.30 6.65 8.58
CA VAL A 29 10.37 5.97 7.66
C VAL A 29 9.03 5.73 8.37
N ALA A 30 9.03 5.17 9.58
CA ALA A 30 7.83 4.88 10.36
C ALA A 30 6.97 6.12 10.57
N ARG A 31 7.56 7.23 11.03
CA ARG A 31 6.83 8.50 11.27
C ARG A 31 6.17 9.03 10.00
N ARG A 32 6.92 9.10 8.89
CA ARG A 32 6.40 9.62 7.63
C ARG A 32 5.33 8.71 7.02
N TRP A 33 5.52 7.41 7.10
CA TRP A 33 4.59 6.44 6.53
C TRP A 33 3.28 6.38 7.33
N THR A 34 3.35 6.35 8.67
CA THR A 34 2.16 6.33 9.54
C THR A 34 1.35 7.62 9.48
N SER A 35 1.95 8.74 9.08
CA SER A 35 1.19 9.98 8.83
C SER A 35 0.29 9.89 7.59
N SER A 36 0.56 8.96 6.68
CA SER A 36 -0.20 8.76 5.44
C SER A 36 -1.11 7.53 5.47
N VAL A 37 -0.73 6.49 6.24
CA VAL A 37 -1.47 5.22 6.35
C VAL A 37 -2.24 5.19 7.67
N VAL A 38 -3.55 5.38 7.60
CA VAL A 38 -4.43 5.52 8.76
C VAL A 38 -5.14 4.19 9.06
N GLY A 39 -5.33 3.88 10.35
CA GLY A 39 -6.19 2.78 10.80
C GLY A 39 -5.59 1.37 10.68
N GLN A 40 -4.29 1.23 10.33
CA GLN A 40 -3.67 -0.07 10.05
C GLN A 40 -2.38 -0.33 10.87
N PRO A 41 -2.42 -0.30 12.21
CA PRO A 41 -1.20 -0.42 13.02
C PRO A 41 -0.46 -1.76 12.84
N GLN A 42 -1.20 -2.87 12.70
CA GLN A 42 -0.59 -4.18 12.48
C GLN A 42 0.11 -4.28 11.12
N ALA A 43 -0.46 -3.67 10.08
CA ALA A 43 0.17 -3.59 8.77
C ALA A 43 1.46 -2.77 8.83
N THR A 44 1.42 -1.65 9.57
CA THR A 44 2.59 -0.81 9.81
C THR A 44 3.74 -1.61 10.41
N ASP A 45 3.51 -2.31 11.52
CA ASP A 45 4.56 -3.06 12.20
C ASP A 45 5.13 -4.19 11.32
N SER A 46 4.29 -4.87 10.53
CA SER A 46 4.76 -5.93 9.64
C SER A 46 5.65 -5.40 8.52
N ILE A 47 5.27 -4.28 7.89
CA ILE A 47 6.08 -3.67 6.82
C ILE A 47 7.39 -3.09 7.38
N LEU A 48 7.35 -2.49 8.57
CA LEU A 48 8.57 -1.99 9.21
C LEU A 48 9.54 -3.13 9.56
N ARG A 49 9.06 -4.30 9.99
CA ARG A 49 9.93 -5.48 10.19
C ARG A 49 10.57 -5.95 8.88
N LEU A 50 9.83 -5.89 7.76
CA LEU A 50 10.39 -6.20 6.45
C LEU A 50 11.53 -5.24 6.10
N LEU A 51 11.31 -3.93 6.27
CA LEU A 51 12.33 -2.91 6.04
C LEU A 51 13.54 -3.03 6.98
N GLN A 52 13.33 -3.42 8.22
CA GLN A 52 14.41 -3.65 9.18
C GLN A 52 15.36 -4.78 8.71
N ARG A 53 14.82 -5.83 8.09
CA ARG A 53 15.65 -6.91 7.51
C ARG A 53 16.48 -6.40 6.33
N ILE A 54 15.93 -5.50 5.53
CA ILE A 54 16.64 -4.87 4.42
C ILE A 54 17.76 -3.98 4.93
N GLU A 55 17.49 -3.14 5.91
CA GLU A 55 18.49 -2.26 6.53
C GLU A 55 19.64 -3.06 7.16
N ALA A 56 19.31 -4.18 7.82
CA ALA A 56 20.30 -5.09 8.38
C ALA A 56 21.07 -5.89 7.31
N GLN A 57 20.78 -5.70 6.01
CA GLN A 57 21.33 -6.47 4.90
C GLN A 57 21.20 -7.99 5.11
N ALA A 58 20.16 -8.40 5.81
CA ALA A 58 19.87 -9.79 6.15
C ALA A 58 19.24 -10.55 4.96
N TRP A 59 19.79 -10.37 3.76
CA TRP A 59 19.32 -11.02 2.55
C TRP A 59 20.07 -12.33 2.29
N GLN A 60 19.38 -13.25 1.66
CA GLN A 60 19.97 -14.52 1.24
C GLN A 60 20.32 -14.48 -0.25
N PRO A 61 21.48 -14.98 -0.67
CA PRO A 61 21.81 -15.09 -2.09
C PRO A 61 20.69 -15.82 -2.86
N ARG A 62 20.38 -15.35 -4.06
CA ARG A 62 19.37 -15.92 -4.95
C ARG A 62 17.93 -15.89 -4.38
N ARG A 63 17.61 -14.92 -3.53
CA ARG A 63 16.25 -14.64 -3.09
C ARG A 63 15.92 -13.18 -3.25
N THR A 64 14.63 -12.89 -3.39
CA THR A 64 14.12 -11.51 -3.37
C THR A 64 14.34 -10.87 -2.00
N MET A 65 14.34 -9.54 -1.92
CA MET A 65 14.51 -8.81 -0.65
C MET A 65 13.37 -9.06 0.34
N GLY A 66 12.23 -9.48 -0.15
CA GLY A 66 11.07 -9.85 0.65
C GLY A 66 9.78 -9.85 -0.14
N SER A 67 8.76 -10.46 0.44
CA SER A 67 7.43 -10.53 -0.15
C SER A 67 6.34 -10.39 0.90
N ALA A 68 5.30 -9.60 0.60
CA ALA A 68 4.15 -9.39 1.48
C ALA A 68 2.83 -9.46 0.71
N LEU A 69 1.87 -10.20 1.24
CA LEU A 69 0.49 -10.24 0.74
C LEU A 69 -0.41 -9.41 1.66
N LEU A 70 -1.01 -8.36 1.09
CA LEU A 70 -1.91 -7.42 1.76
C LEU A 70 -3.35 -7.86 1.50
N LEU A 71 -4.00 -8.41 2.50
CA LEU A 71 -5.34 -8.97 2.42
C LEU A 71 -6.33 -8.10 3.17
N GLY A 72 -7.50 -7.82 2.61
CA GLY A 72 -8.53 -7.03 3.30
C GLY A 72 -9.57 -6.43 2.36
N PRO A 73 -10.59 -5.73 2.90
CA PRO A 73 -11.69 -5.20 2.09
C PRO A 73 -11.23 -4.11 1.11
N PRO A 74 -12.02 -3.83 0.07
CA PRO A 74 -11.80 -2.66 -0.78
C PRO A 74 -11.73 -1.39 0.05
N GLY A 75 -10.95 -0.39 -0.41
CA GLY A 75 -10.87 0.91 0.25
C GLY A 75 -10.23 0.94 1.65
N CYS A 76 -9.65 -0.15 2.16
CA CYS A 76 -8.95 -0.16 3.46
C CYS A 76 -7.48 0.34 3.40
N GLY A 77 -6.99 0.69 2.21
CA GLY A 77 -5.68 1.32 2.03
C GLY A 77 -4.53 0.37 1.64
N LYS A 78 -4.77 -0.85 1.14
CA LYS A 78 -3.72 -1.81 0.75
C LYS A 78 -2.76 -1.22 -0.30
N THR A 79 -3.28 -0.89 -1.46
CA THR A 79 -2.52 -0.29 -2.58
C THR A 79 -1.89 1.04 -2.16
N HIS A 80 -2.67 1.90 -1.49
CA HIS A 80 -2.19 3.18 -0.95
C HIS A 80 -1.00 3.03 0.01
N SER A 81 -0.97 1.98 0.82
CA SER A 81 0.14 1.71 1.75
C SER A 81 1.47 1.51 1.01
N VAL A 82 1.46 0.80 -0.12
CA VAL A 82 2.67 0.59 -0.94
C VAL A 82 3.08 1.87 -1.68
N GLU A 83 2.11 2.62 -2.22
CA GLU A 83 2.35 3.92 -2.84
C GLU A 83 2.90 4.95 -1.82
N ALA A 84 2.34 4.98 -0.61
CA ALA A 84 2.86 5.80 0.49
C ALA A 84 4.27 5.37 0.90
N LEU A 85 4.58 4.08 0.87
CA LEU A 85 5.92 3.57 1.14
C LEU A 85 6.90 4.03 0.06
N ALA A 86 6.56 3.92 -1.22
CA ALA A 86 7.35 4.44 -2.33
C ALA A 86 7.63 5.96 -2.17
N ASN A 87 6.61 6.72 -1.78
CA ASN A 87 6.76 8.15 -1.53
C ASN A 87 7.72 8.46 -0.37
N VAL A 88 7.70 7.68 0.70
CA VAL A 88 8.62 7.87 1.84
C VAL A 88 10.05 7.48 1.51
N LEU A 89 10.25 6.39 0.76
CA LEU A 89 11.56 5.82 0.44
C LEU A 89 12.26 6.54 -0.71
N VAL A 90 11.50 6.96 -1.73
CA VAL A 90 12.03 7.50 -2.99
C VAL A 90 11.55 8.93 -3.26
N GLY A 91 10.59 9.44 -2.50
CA GLY A 91 10.01 10.78 -2.70
C GLY A 91 8.93 10.86 -3.78
N ASN A 92 8.53 9.73 -4.35
CA ASN A 92 7.52 9.66 -5.42
C ASN A 92 6.59 8.46 -5.19
N PRO A 93 5.27 8.65 -5.02
CA PRO A 93 4.32 7.56 -4.80
C PRO A 93 4.19 6.61 -6.00
N SER A 94 4.59 7.06 -7.20
CA SER A 94 4.60 6.25 -8.42
C SER A 94 5.95 5.55 -8.67
N ALA A 95 6.91 5.65 -7.75
CA ALA A 95 8.22 5.02 -7.88
C ALA A 95 8.16 3.52 -7.50
N LEU A 96 7.29 2.79 -8.20
CA LEU A 96 7.10 1.34 -8.06
C LEU A 96 6.66 0.75 -9.41
N LEU A 97 6.99 -0.51 -9.63
CA LEU A 97 6.47 -1.25 -10.77
C LEU A 97 5.09 -1.82 -10.40
N LYS A 98 4.03 -1.18 -10.87
CA LYS A 98 2.65 -1.58 -10.57
C LYS A 98 2.08 -2.43 -11.69
N ILE A 99 1.55 -3.59 -11.34
CA ILE A 99 0.95 -4.58 -12.23
C ILE A 99 -0.49 -4.79 -11.79
N ASN A 100 -1.44 -4.35 -12.61
CA ASN A 100 -2.86 -4.58 -12.39
C ASN A 100 -3.21 -6.00 -12.84
N CYS A 101 -3.46 -6.90 -11.91
CA CYS A 101 -3.70 -8.31 -12.21
C CYS A 101 -5.03 -8.56 -12.94
N ALA A 102 -5.95 -7.60 -12.95
CA ALA A 102 -7.17 -7.68 -13.75
C ALA A 102 -6.91 -7.64 -15.27
N GLU A 103 -5.70 -7.22 -15.69
CA GLU A 103 -5.27 -7.25 -17.10
C GLU A 103 -4.62 -8.58 -17.52
N TYR A 104 -4.50 -9.55 -16.60
CA TYR A 104 -3.80 -10.82 -16.78
C TYR A 104 -4.69 -12.02 -16.46
N GLN A 105 -5.95 -11.97 -16.89
CA GLN A 105 -6.96 -13.00 -16.65
C GLN A 105 -6.83 -14.20 -17.62
N GLN A 106 -6.13 -14.04 -18.70
CA GLN A 106 -5.91 -15.06 -19.73
C GLN A 106 -4.45 -15.50 -19.78
N GLN A 107 -4.20 -16.75 -20.12
CA GLN A 107 -2.84 -17.29 -20.18
C GLN A 107 -1.94 -16.52 -21.17
N HIS A 108 -2.46 -16.11 -22.31
CA HIS A 108 -1.68 -15.38 -23.33
C HIS A 108 -1.29 -13.96 -22.89
N GLU A 109 -2.02 -13.36 -21.96
CA GLU A 109 -1.69 -12.02 -21.42
C GLU A 109 -0.43 -12.04 -20.56
N ILE A 110 -0.07 -13.19 -19.98
CA ILE A 110 1.18 -13.35 -19.23
C ILE A 110 2.41 -13.08 -20.10
N ALA A 111 2.31 -13.32 -21.42
CA ALA A 111 3.37 -12.97 -22.36
C ALA A 111 3.71 -11.46 -22.36
N ARG A 112 2.79 -10.59 -21.97
CA ARG A 112 3.07 -9.15 -21.82
C ARG A 112 4.02 -8.87 -20.65
N LEU A 113 4.07 -9.73 -19.63
CA LEU A 113 5.02 -9.58 -18.51
C LEU A 113 6.41 -10.04 -18.91
N VAL A 114 6.51 -11.18 -19.57
CA VAL A 114 7.80 -11.85 -19.83
C VAL A 114 8.28 -11.70 -21.27
N GLY A 115 7.45 -11.24 -22.19
CA GLY A 115 7.69 -11.24 -23.64
C GLY A 115 7.21 -12.53 -24.31
N ALA A 116 6.78 -12.41 -25.58
CA ALA A 116 6.40 -13.56 -26.39
C ALA A 116 7.64 -14.33 -26.88
N PRO A 117 7.64 -15.68 -26.86
CA PRO A 117 8.72 -16.47 -27.45
C PRO A 117 8.86 -16.23 -28.96
N PRO A 118 10.04 -16.49 -29.54
CA PRO A 118 10.25 -16.40 -30.98
C PRO A 118 9.24 -17.27 -31.76
N GLY A 119 8.64 -16.71 -32.81
CA GLY A 119 7.65 -17.39 -33.67
C GLY A 119 6.19 -17.16 -33.27
N TYR A 120 5.90 -16.50 -32.13
CA TYR A 120 4.53 -16.09 -31.80
C TYR A 120 4.22 -14.70 -32.37
N ILE A 121 2.94 -14.48 -32.72
CA ILE A 121 2.42 -13.17 -33.17
C ILE A 121 2.65 -12.16 -32.04
N GLY A 122 3.27 -11.01 -32.38
CA GLY A 122 3.59 -9.95 -31.40
C GLY A 122 4.98 -10.06 -30.76
N HIS A 123 5.82 -11.04 -31.10
CA HIS A 123 7.18 -11.17 -30.57
C HIS A 123 8.05 -9.92 -30.79
N ALA A 124 7.90 -9.25 -31.96
CA ALA A 124 8.68 -8.05 -32.29
C ALA A 124 8.10 -6.76 -31.69
N ASP A 125 6.79 -6.71 -31.45
CA ASP A 125 6.05 -5.47 -31.19
C ASP A 125 5.75 -5.23 -29.71
N THR A 126 5.89 -6.24 -28.84
CA THR A 126 5.57 -6.14 -27.42
C THR A 126 6.84 -6.16 -26.57
N GLU A 127 7.20 -5.03 -25.98
CA GLU A 127 8.21 -5.02 -24.95
C GLU A 127 7.65 -5.62 -23.65
N PRO A 128 8.37 -6.56 -23.02
CA PRO A 128 7.94 -7.13 -21.75
C PRO A 128 7.97 -6.09 -20.62
N VAL A 129 7.08 -6.26 -19.66
CA VAL A 129 7.09 -5.43 -18.44
C VAL A 129 8.31 -5.73 -17.57
N PHE A 130 8.69 -7.01 -17.47
CA PHE A 130 9.87 -7.44 -16.73
C PHE A 130 11.12 -7.30 -17.59
N THR A 131 11.66 -6.09 -17.59
CA THR A 131 12.98 -5.78 -18.16
C THR A 131 13.88 -5.23 -17.07
N ARG A 132 15.20 -5.35 -17.28
CA ARG A 132 16.17 -4.74 -16.36
C ARG A 132 15.92 -3.25 -16.19
N GLU A 133 15.62 -2.54 -17.27
CA GLU A 133 15.36 -1.10 -17.28
C GLU A 133 14.15 -0.72 -16.43
N ASN A 134 13.03 -1.43 -16.57
CA ASN A 134 11.83 -1.18 -15.79
C ASN A 134 12.03 -1.50 -14.31
N ILE A 135 12.79 -2.55 -14.00
CA ILE A 135 13.09 -2.94 -12.62
C ILE A 135 14.02 -1.93 -11.95
N GLU A 136 15.06 -1.46 -12.64
CA GLU A 136 16.02 -0.51 -12.06
C GLU A 136 15.57 0.95 -12.11
N ARG A 137 14.50 1.26 -12.83
CA ARG A 137 14.04 2.61 -13.17
C ARG A 137 13.87 3.56 -11.99
N TYR A 138 13.43 3.06 -10.85
CA TYR A 138 13.10 3.88 -9.68
C TYR A 138 14.10 3.74 -8.53
N ARG A 139 15.21 3.03 -8.74
CA ARG A 139 16.27 2.91 -7.74
C ARG A 139 16.98 4.23 -7.55
N THR A 140 17.32 4.54 -6.30
CA THR A 140 18.14 5.70 -5.94
C THR A 140 19.36 5.22 -5.15
N PRO A 141 20.43 6.05 -5.03
CA PRO A 141 21.58 5.69 -4.18
C PRO A 141 21.18 5.43 -2.72
N GLU A 142 20.18 6.15 -2.21
CA GLU A 142 19.67 6.02 -0.84
C GLU A 142 18.78 4.79 -0.67
N PHE A 143 18.10 4.38 -1.75
CA PHE A 143 17.23 3.20 -1.77
C PHE A 143 17.44 2.40 -3.06
N PRO A 144 18.47 1.54 -3.12
CA PRO A 144 18.84 0.79 -4.33
C PRO A 144 17.95 -0.43 -4.59
N TYR A 145 16.71 -0.40 -4.13
CA TYR A 145 15.74 -1.49 -4.25
C TYR A 145 14.52 -1.07 -5.06
N THR A 146 13.82 -2.06 -5.59
CA THR A 146 12.61 -1.85 -6.39
C THR A 146 11.39 -2.38 -5.66
N LEU A 147 10.34 -1.57 -5.59
CA LEU A 147 9.02 -2.02 -5.13
C LEU A 147 8.24 -2.54 -6.34
N ILE A 148 7.74 -3.76 -6.25
CA ILE A 148 6.87 -4.36 -7.27
C ILE A 148 5.54 -4.66 -6.63
N LEU A 149 4.46 -4.11 -7.20
CA LEU A 149 3.10 -4.27 -6.69
C LEU A 149 2.23 -5.02 -7.69
N PHE A 150 1.74 -6.18 -7.31
CA PHE A 150 0.69 -6.90 -8.00
C PHE A 150 -0.65 -6.56 -7.35
N ASP A 151 -1.44 -5.74 -8.01
CA ASP A 151 -2.72 -5.28 -7.50
C ASP A 151 -3.84 -6.25 -7.90
N GLU A 152 -4.67 -6.67 -6.94
CA GLU A 152 -5.77 -7.63 -7.10
C GLU A 152 -5.32 -8.99 -7.68
N ILE A 153 -4.31 -9.60 -7.04
CA ILE A 153 -3.66 -10.84 -7.50
C ILE A 153 -4.64 -12.01 -7.71
N GLU A 154 -5.77 -12.02 -7.01
CA GLU A 154 -6.83 -13.02 -7.17
C GLU A 154 -7.52 -13.00 -8.53
N LYS A 155 -7.41 -11.91 -9.28
CA LYS A 155 -8.01 -11.80 -10.62
C LYS A 155 -7.14 -12.41 -11.72
N ALA A 156 -5.87 -12.67 -11.42
CA ALA A 156 -4.93 -13.18 -12.39
C ALA A 156 -5.18 -14.64 -12.74
N HIS A 157 -4.82 -15.00 -13.98
CA HIS A 157 -4.78 -16.38 -14.41
C HIS A 157 -3.74 -17.19 -13.60
N HIS A 158 -4.00 -18.47 -13.35
CA HIS A 158 -3.13 -19.33 -12.55
C HIS A 158 -1.68 -19.44 -13.06
N SER A 159 -1.44 -19.25 -14.36
CA SER A 159 -0.10 -19.23 -14.92
C SER A 159 0.78 -18.11 -14.35
N LEU A 160 0.18 -17.01 -13.87
CA LEU A 160 0.94 -15.96 -13.16
C LEU A 160 1.53 -16.48 -11.86
N TYR A 161 0.80 -17.27 -11.10
CA TYR A 161 1.33 -17.88 -9.86
C TYR A 161 2.52 -18.80 -10.16
N SER A 162 2.44 -19.59 -11.23
CA SER A 162 3.54 -20.46 -11.67
C SER A 162 4.79 -19.65 -12.05
N LEU A 163 4.63 -18.54 -12.76
CA LEU A 163 5.72 -17.62 -13.08
C LEU A 163 6.34 -17.04 -11.78
N LEU A 164 5.49 -16.55 -10.89
CA LEU A 164 5.92 -15.92 -9.64
C LEU A 164 6.62 -16.91 -8.70
N LEU A 165 6.25 -18.17 -8.68
CA LEU A 165 6.99 -19.20 -7.95
C LEU A 165 8.46 -19.24 -8.37
N GLY A 166 8.74 -19.24 -9.67
CA GLY A 166 10.12 -19.23 -10.18
C GLY A 166 10.89 -17.98 -9.77
N VAL A 167 10.25 -16.80 -9.87
CA VAL A 167 10.85 -15.51 -9.50
C VAL A 167 11.11 -15.41 -7.99
N LEU A 168 10.13 -15.78 -7.15
CA LEU A 168 10.28 -15.70 -5.69
C LEU A 168 11.30 -16.72 -5.14
N ASP A 169 11.48 -17.86 -5.82
CA ASP A 169 12.43 -18.90 -5.40
C ASP A 169 13.88 -18.57 -5.75
N ARG A 170 14.11 -18.02 -6.93
CA ARG A 170 15.45 -17.85 -7.50
C ARG A 170 15.88 -16.41 -7.65
N ALA A 171 14.94 -15.46 -7.47
CA ALA A 171 15.10 -14.03 -7.73
C ALA A 171 15.62 -13.71 -9.15
N GLU A 172 15.35 -14.59 -10.10
CA GLU A 172 15.77 -14.43 -11.51
C GLU A 172 14.80 -15.10 -12.45
N MET A 173 14.74 -14.61 -13.68
CA MET A 173 14.06 -15.26 -14.79
C MET A 173 14.72 -14.89 -16.12
N ASN A 174 14.45 -15.67 -17.14
CA ASN A 174 14.74 -15.27 -18.52
C ASN A 174 13.45 -14.79 -19.19
N ASP A 175 13.53 -13.65 -19.87
CA ASP A 175 12.41 -13.14 -20.67
C ASP A 175 12.19 -13.95 -21.96
N GLY A 176 11.14 -13.64 -22.72
CA GLY A 176 10.83 -14.32 -24.00
C GLY A 176 11.90 -14.17 -25.07
N ARG A 177 12.88 -13.26 -24.91
CA ARG A 177 14.05 -13.08 -25.77
C ARG A 177 15.31 -13.70 -25.17
N ASN A 178 15.16 -14.54 -24.13
CA ASN A 178 16.24 -15.19 -23.38
C ASN A 178 17.22 -14.20 -22.72
N ARG A 179 16.76 -12.99 -22.36
CA ARG A 179 17.53 -12.02 -21.57
C ARG A 179 17.31 -12.29 -20.09
N HIS A 180 18.40 -12.30 -19.34
CA HIS A 180 18.37 -12.50 -17.89
C HIS A 180 17.81 -11.25 -17.18
N VAL A 181 16.86 -11.46 -16.27
CA VAL A 181 16.26 -10.42 -15.44
C VAL A 181 16.44 -10.80 -13.98
N ASP A 182 17.08 -9.91 -13.21
CA ASP A 182 17.41 -10.09 -11.80
C ASP A 182 16.43 -9.35 -10.89
N PHE A 183 15.80 -10.09 -9.97
CA PHE A 183 14.87 -9.61 -8.95
C PHE A 183 15.43 -9.65 -7.53
N SER A 184 16.75 -9.91 -7.36
CA SER A 184 17.37 -10.04 -6.03
C SER A 184 17.24 -8.77 -5.17
N SER A 185 17.15 -7.60 -5.81
CA SER A 185 16.94 -6.31 -5.15
C SER A 185 15.48 -5.83 -5.18
N CYS A 186 14.51 -6.75 -5.31
CA CYS A 186 13.09 -6.41 -5.40
C CYS A 186 12.31 -6.82 -4.15
N LEU A 187 11.40 -5.94 -3.74
CA LEU A 187 10.36 -6.22 -2.75
C LEU A 187 9.03 -6.41 -3.48
N PHE A 188 8.39 -7.53 -3.20
CA PHE A 188 7.13 -7.90 -3.81
C PHE A 188 5.97 -7.62 -2.86
N PHE A 189 5.01 -6.86 -3.33
CA PHE A 189 3.74 -6.65 -2.66
C PHE A 189 2.62 -7.20 -3.53
N PHE A 190 1.71 -7.92 -2.89
CA PHE A 190 0.50 -8.44 -3.53
C PHE A 190 -0.70 -7.90 -2.77
N THR A 191 -1.70 -7.37 -3.45
CA THR A 191 -2.97 -7.03 -2.80
C THR A 191 -4.04 -8.03 -3.18
N SER A 192 -4.95 -8.29 -2.23
CA SER A 192 -6.11 -9.16 -2.48
C SER A 192 -7.33 -8.73 -1.65
N ASN A 193 -8.51 -8.88 -2.26
CA ASN A 193 -9.80 -8.63 -1.62
C ASN A 193 -10.50 -9.93 -1.16
N ILE A 194 -9.83 -11.08 -1.29
CA ILE A 194 -10.41 -12.38 -0.95
C ILE A 194 -10.82 -12.46 0.51
N GLY A 195 -11.97 -13.08 0.75
CA GLY A 195 -12.54 -13.25 2.08
C GLY A 195 -13.17 -11.99 2.68
N SER A 196 -13.12 -10.85 2.01
CA SER A 196 -13.64 -9.59 2.54
C SER A 196 -15.13 -9.63 2.82
N LYS A 197 -15.93 -10.13 1.87
CA LYS A 197 -17.39 -10.25 2.04
C LYS A 197 -17.75 -11.21 3.17
N GLU A 198 -17.10 -12.38 3.22
CA GLU A 198 -17.30 -13.39 4.27
C GLU A 198 -16.92 -12.83 5.65
N SER A 199 -15.80 -12.11 5.72
CA SER A 199 -15.30 -11.54 6.97
C SER A 199 -16.17 -10.38 7.46
N LEU A 200 -16.65 -9.51 6.57
CA LEU A 200 -17.58 -8.42 6.90
C LEU A 200 -18.91 -8.96 7.38
N ALA A 201 -19.49 -9.96 6.70
CA ALA A 201 -20.74 -10.61 7.10
C ALA A 201 -20.61 -11.29 8.48
N ALA A 202 -19.51 -11.99 8.72
CA ALA A 202 -19.24 -12.62 10.01
C ALA A 202 -19.10 -11.60 11.15
N THR A 203 -18.61 -10.39 10.85
CA THR A 203 -18.43 -9.31 11.84
C THR A 203 -19.71 -8.54 12.08
N ALA A 204 -20.54 -8.33 11.07
CA ALA A 204 -21.84 -7.62 11.17
C ALA A 204 -22.84 -8.36 12.08
N ALA A 205 -22.77 -9.69 12.15
CA ALA A 205 -23.62 -10.51 13.02
C ALA A 205 -23.37 -10.26 14.53
N SER A 206 -22.32 -9.55 14.92
CA SER A 206 -21.88 -9.37 16.32
C SER A 206 -22.32 -8.04 16.98
N GLY A 207 -23.14 -7.19 16.33
CA GLY A 207 -23.70 -5.95 16.90
C GLY A 207 -22.73 -4.73 16.91
N PHE A 208 -23.30 -3.50 16.97
CA PHE A 208 -22.57 -2.24 16.67
C PHE A 208 -21.89 -1.54 17.87
N ILE A 209 -22.10 -1.98 19.11
CA ILE A 209 -21.51 -1.30 20.28
C ILE A 209 -20.88 -2.35 21.19
N ALA A 210 -19.55 -2.38 21.21
CA ALA A 210 -18.82 -3.35 21.99
C ALA A 210 -17.67 -2.73 22.80
N PRO A 211 -17.37 -3.26 24.01
CA PRO A 211 -16.16 -2.92 24.76
C PRO A 211 -14.89 -3.23 23.97
N ILE A 212 -13.76 -2.61 24.33
CA ILE A 212 -12.45 -2.78 23.65
C ILE A 212 -12.05 -4.26 23.50
N ALA A 213 -12.33 -5.09 24.49
CA ALA A 213 -12.06 -6.53 24.45
C ALA A 213 -12.81 -7.26 23.33
N GLU A 214 -14.02 -6.80 22.98
CA GLU A 214 -14.80 -7.37 21.85
C GLU A 214 -14.28 -6.85 20.51
N GLU A 215 -13.74 -5.63 20.43
CA GLU A 215 -13.12 -5.10 19.21
C GLU A 215 -11.89 -5.93 18.81
N GLU A 216 -11.04 -6.29 19.77
CA GLU A 216 -9.91 -7.18 19.52
C GLU A 216 -10.35 -8.60 19.14
N ALA A 217 -11.41 -9.10 19.74
CA ALA A 217 -11.98 -10.41 19.38
C ALA A 217 -12.53 -10.40 17.95
N ARG A 218 -13.22 -9.33 17.53
CA ARG A 218 -13.69 -9.13 16.17
C ARG A 218 -12.55 -9.05 15.17
N ALA A 219 -11.51 -8.28 15.49
CA ALA A 219 -10.32 -8.18 14.62
C ALA A 219 -9.62 -9.53 14.46
N ARG A 220 -9.51 -10.33 15.52
CA ARG A 220 -8.98 -11.70 15.46
C ARG A 220 -9.87 -12.62 14.62
N HIS A 221 -11.18 -12.53 14.78
CA HIS A 221 -12.14 -13.33 14.01
C HIS A 221 -12.08 -12.95 12.52
N PHE A 222 -12.12 -11.65 12.19
CA PHE A 222 -11.96 -11.13 10.84
C PHE A 222 -10.68 -11.69 10.19
N ARG A 223 -9.55 -11.59 10.90
CA ARG A 223 -8.27 -12.14 10.45
C ARG A 223 -8.34 -13.64 10.17
N ALA A 224 -8.94 -14.41 11.07
CA ALA A 224 -9.05 -15.85 10.92
C ALA A 224 -9.88 -16.26 9.70
N VAL A 225 -11.03 -15.59 9.46
CA VAL A 225 -11.89 -15.83 8.30
C VAL A 225 -11.15 -15.45 7.01
N SER A 226 -10.51 -14.28 6.96
CA SER A 226 -9.74 -13.82 5.81
C SER A 226 -8.60 -14.80 5.45
N LEU A 227 -7.83 -15.26 6.43
CA LEU A 227 -6.75 -16.23 6.20
C LEU A 227 -7.26 -17.60 5.76
N ARG A 228 -8.46 -18.02 6.21
CA ARG A 228 -9.08 -19.26 5.75
C ARG A 228 -9.52 -19.15 4.28
N ALA A 229 -10.12 -18.03 3.90
CA ALA A 229 -10.50 -17.76 2.51
C ALA A 229 -9.28 -17.73 1.59
N LEU A 230 -8.19 -17.07 2.03
CA LEU A 230 -6.91 -17.04 1.33
C LEU A 230 -6.39 -18.45 1.01
N LYS A 231 -6.35 -19.34 2.01
CA LYS A 231 -5.89 -20.72 1.85
C LYS A 231 -6.76 -21.57 0.93
N ARG A 232 -8.03 -21.23 0.75
CA ARG A 232 -8.93 -21.91 -0.18
C ARG A 232 -8.75 -21.48 -1.64
N HIS A 233 -8.30 -20.22 -1.83
CA HIS A 233 -8.22 -19.63 -3.15
C HIS A 233 -6.85 -19.82 -3.81
N PHE A 234 -5.77 -19.57 -3.07
CA PHE A 234 -4.42 -19.61 -3.62
C PHE A 234 -3.75 -20.98 -3.45
N PRO A 235 -2.92 -21.39 -4.42
CA PRO A 235 -2.12 -22.62 -4.29
C PRO A 235 -1.22 -22.57 -3.03
N PRO A 236 -1.13 -23.65 -2.26
CA PRO A 236 -0.29 -23.70 -1.05
C PRO A 236 1.19 -23.38 -1.34
N GLU A 237 1.68 -23.78 -2.51
CA GLU A 237 3.04 -23.53 -2.95
C GLU A 237 3.32 -22.04 -3.08
N PHE A 238 2.38 -21.27 -3.65
CA PHE A 238 2.48 -19.82 -3.78
C PHE A 238 2.48 -19.15 -2.40
N LEU A 239 1.56 -19.53 -1.52
CA LEU A 239 1.47 -18.96 -0.17
C LEU A 239 2.72 -19.23 0.68
N ARG A 240 3.42 -20.34 0.46
CA ARG A 240 4.68 -20.66 1.16
C ARG A 240 5.84 -19.76 0.75
N ARG A 241 5.77 -19.09 -0.40
CA ARG A 241 6.79 -18.15 -0.89
C ARG A 241 6.54 -16.72 -0.42
N ILE A 242 5.36 -16.46 0.13
CA ILE A 242 5.03 -15.17 0.73
C ILE A 242 5.55 -15.14 2.16
N GLU A 243 6.46 -14.23 2.46
CA GLU A 243 7.08 -14.13 3.79
C GLU A 243 6.12 -13.58 4.85
N GLU A 244 5.33 -12.55 4.47
CA GLU A 244 4.39 -11.90 5.37
C GLU A 244 2.98 -11.87 4.77
N THR A 245 1.99 -12.33 5.53
CA THR A 245 0.57 -12.12 5.18
C THR A 245 -0.03 -11.12 6.16
N ILE A 246 -0.38 -9.95 5.63
CA ILE A 246 -0.83 -8.80 6.40
C ILE A 246 -2.32 -8.61 6.16
N VAL A 247 -3.11 -8.69 7.22
CA VAL A 247 -4.57 -8.50 7.14
C VAL A 247 -4.93 -7.08 7.54
N TYR A 248 -5.44 -6.33 6.58
CA TYR A 248 -5.99 -4.98 6.76
C TYR A 248 -7.41 -5.07 7.32
N GLN A 249 -7.66 -4.30 8.35
CA GLN A 249 -8.98 -4.21 8.97
C GLN A 249 -9.88 -3.23 8.21
N PRO A 250 -11.21 -3.38 8.29
CA PRO A 250 -12.13 -2.33 7.86
C PRO A 250 -11.83 -1.02 8.58
N LEU A 251 -11.93 0.10 7.87
CA LEU A 251 -11.71 1.43 8.46
C LEU A 251 -12.87 1.82 9.37
N ARG A 252 -12.54 2.35 10.54
CA ARG A 252 -13.52 2.86 11.51
C ARG A 252 -13.93 4.29 11.13
N PRO A 253 -15.08 4.78 11.59
CA PRO A 253 -15.50 6.17 11.38
C PRO A 253 -14.45 7.21 11.82
N ALA A 254 -13.73 6.94 12.91
CA ALA A 254 -12.63 7.79 13.38
C ALA A 254 -11.42 7.81 12.43
N ASP A 255 -11.17 6.70 11.73
CA ASP A 255 -10.09 6.60 10.75
C ASP A 255 -10.51 7.34 9.45
N LEU A 256 -11.77 7.19 9.00
CA LEU A 256 -12.33 7.93 7.87
C LEU A 256 -12.28 9.44 8.08
N LYS A 257 -12.55 9.92 9.31
CA LYS A 257 -12.41 11.33 9.64
C LYS A 257 -10.97 11.84 9.47
N LYS A 258 -9.98 11.07 9.91
CA LYS A 258 -8.56 11.42 9.71
C LYS A 258 -8.18 11.41 8.22
N ILE A 259 -8.68 10.42 7.47
CA ILE A 259 -8.47 10.34 6.03
C ILE A 259 -9.10 11.55 5.33
N LEU A 260 -10.32 11.93 5.70
CA LEU A 260 -10.96 13.15 5.20
C LEU A 260 -10.08 14.38 5.40
N ASP A 261 -9.56 14.60 6.62
CA ASP A 261 -8.69 15.74 6.90
C ASP A 261 -7.41 15.74 6.04
N LEU A 262 -6.82 14.57 5.81
CA LEU A 262 -5.66 14.41 4.92
C LEU A 262 -6.00 14.74 3.46
N GLU A 263 -7.12 14.24 2.95
CA GLU A 263 -7.55 14.48 1.57
C GLU A 263 -7.95 15.95 1.34
N LEU A 264 -8.62 16.58 2.31
CA LEU A 264 -8.92 18.02 2.26
C LEU A 264 -7.66 18.88 2.27
N ALA A 265 -6.65 18.50 3.06
CA ALA A 265 -5.35 19.17 3.07
C ALA A 265 -4.61 19.04 1.71
N LYS A 266 -4.68 17.86 1.08
CA LYS A 266 -4.15 17.64 -0.28
C LYS A 266 -4.87 18.51 -1.30
N ALA A 267 -6.21 18.51 -1.30
CA ALA A 267 -7.03 19.32 -2.20
C ALA A 267 -6.73 20.81 -2.04
N SER A 268 -6.69 21.32 -0.82
CA SER A 268 -6.33 22.74 -0.54
C SER A 268 -4.95 23.09 -1.09
N ARG A 269 -3.97 22.18 -1.00
CA ARG A 269 -2.63 22.40 -1.57
C ARG A 269 -2.68 22.50 -3.10
N VAL A 270 -3.43 21.62 -3.76
CA VAL A 270 -3.60 21.63 -5.22
C VAL A 270 -4.19 22.97 -5.67
N PHE A 271 -5.25 23.45 -5.03
CA PHE A 271 -5.86 24.73 -5.37
C PHE A 271 -4.95 25.94 -5.09
N ARG A 272 -4.21 25.91 -3.96
CA ARG A 272 -3.24 26.98 -3.63
C ARG A 272 -2.08 27.03 -4.61
N GLN A 273 -1.67 25.92 -5.19
CA GLN A 273 -0.56 25.80 -6.14
C GLN A 273 -1.02 25.79 -7.61
N HIS A 274 -2.31 26.09 -7.87
CA HIS A 274 -2.81 26.07 -9.25
C HIS A 274 -2.10 27.12 -10.11
N PRO A 275 -1.55 26.74 -11.30
CA PRO A 275 -0.64 27.60 -12.05
C PRO A 275 -1.25 28.90 -12.54
N THR A 276 -2.55 28.92 -12.86
CA THR A 276 -3.25 30.10 -13.44
C THR A 276 -4.17 30.79 -12.43
N THR A 277 -4.77 30.05 -11.52
CA THR A 277 -5.77 30.57 -10.58
C THR A 277 -5.53 29.97 -9.17
N PRO A 278 -4.43 30.37 -8.49
CA PRO A 278 -4.20 29.95 -7.11
C PRO A 278 -5.21 30.62 -6.17
N PHE A 279 -5.85 29.86 -5.29
CA PHE A 279 -6.78 30.35 -4.28
C PHE A 279 -6.76 29.46 -3.03
N GLU A 280 -7.27 30.00 -1.93
CA GLU A 280 -7.35 29.28 -0.66
C GLU A 280 -8.75 28.68 -0.45
N VAL A 281 -8.79 27.46 0.13
CA VAL A 281 -10.06 26.79 0.48
C VAL A 281 -10.06 26.50 1.98
N GLU A 282 -11.11 26.93 2.66
CA GLU A 282 -11.35 26.64 4.07
C GLU A 282 -12.64 25.83 4.25
N PHE A 283 -12.59 24.85 5.13
CA PHE A 283 -13.70 23.95 5.38
C PHE A 283 -14.26 24.14 6.79
N THR A 284 -15.54 24.42 6.90
CA THR A 284 -16.22 24.45 8.20
C THR A 284 -16.39 23.03 8.77
N SER A 285 -16.53 22.90 10.07
CA SER A 285 -16.83 21.61 10.71
C SER A 285 -18.11 20.96 10.19
N GLY A 286 -19.14 21.77 9.87
CA GLY A 286 -20.36 21.30 9.26
C GLY A 286 -20.15 20.70 7.87
N ALA A 287 -19.36 21.37 7.01
CA ALA A 287 -19.00 20.84 5.68
C ALA A 287 -18.25 19.51 5.79
N LYS A 288 -17.27 19.43 6.68
CA LYS A 288 -16.52 18.17 6.93
C LYS A 288 -17.44 17.03 7.40
N SER A 289 -18.38 17.34 8.32
CA SER A 289 -19.33 16.35 8.82
C SER A 289 -20.29 15.88 7.73
N LEU A 290 -20.73 16.77 6.85
CA LEU A 290 -21.62 16.42 5.74
C LEU A 290 -20.91 15.52 4.73
N VAL A 291 -19.71 15.87 4.30
CA VAL A 291 -18.90 15.06 3.38
C VAL A 291 -18.60 13.69 4.00
N LEU A 292 -18.28 13.65 5.29
CA LEU A 292 -18.04 12.38 5.99
C LEU A 292 -19.33 11.52 6.02
N HIS A 293 -20.48 12.13 6.25
CA HIS A 293 -21.77 11.43 6.26
C HIS A 293 -22.11 10.82 4.89
N HIS A 294 -21.91 11.58 3.81
CA HIS A 294 -22.16 11.10 2.45
C HIS A 294 -21.09 10.09 1.99
N GLY A 295 -19.82 10.29 2.40
CA GLY A 295 -18.70 9.45 1.99
C GLY A 295 -18.43 8.24 2.91
N CYS A 296 -19.21 8.07 3.98
CA CYS A 296 -19.02 6.94 4.89
C CYS A 296 -19.79 5.71 4.38
N ASP A 297 -19.07 4.78 3.79
CA ASP A 297 -19.59 3.49 3.38
C ASP A 297 -18.74 2.37 4.01
N THR A 298 -19.42 1.42 4.65
CA THR A 298 -18.76 0.31 5.36
C THR A 298 -18.22 -0.77 4.39
N GLU A 299 -18.76 -0.84 3.18
CA GLU A 299 -18.34 -1.81 2.17
C GLU A 299 -17.17 -1.30 1.33
N PHE A 300 -17.18 -0.01 0.95
CA PHE A 300 -16.19 0.60 0.06
C PHE A 300 -15.14 1.47 0.77
N GLY A 301 -15.30 1.71 2.07
CA GLY A 301 -14.31 2.39 2.90
C GLY A 301 -13.85 3.75 2.36
N ALA A 302 -12.53 3.99 2.34
CA ALA A 302 -11.97 5.27 1.89
C ALA A 302 -12.15 5.55 0.39
N ALA A 303 -12.39 4.54 -0.45
CA ALA A 303 -12.61 4.75 -1.88
C ALA A 303 -13.91 5.52 -2.15
N HIS A 304 -14.97 5.20 -1.40
CA HIS A 304 -16.23 5.95 -1.48
C HIS A 304 -16.08 7.39 -1.00
N LEU A 305 -15.33 7.61 0.09
CA LEU A 305 -15.04 8.96 0.58
C LEU A 305 -14.26 9.80 -0.46
N GLN A 306 -13.29 9.21 -1.15
CA GLN A 306 -12.55 9.90 -2.21
C GLN A 306 -13.44 10.25 -3.40
N HIS A 307 -14.33 9.35 -3.80
CA HIS A 307 -15.31 9.64 -4.85
C HIS A 307 -16.28 10.77 -4.44
N THR A 308 -16.81 10.75 -3.23
CA THR A 308 -17.64 11.82 -2.68
C THR A 308 -16.91 13.17 -2.69
N LEU A 309 -15.64 13.19 -2.27
CA LEU A 309 -14.82 14.40 -2.32
C LEU A 309 -14.61 14.92 -3.75
N ALA A 310 -14.40 14.04 -4.71
CA ALA A 310 -14.29 14.45 -6.11
C ALA A 310 -15.59 15.11 -6.59
N CYS A 311 -16.72 14.43 -6.42
CA CYS A 311 -18.02 14.89 -6.95
C CYS A 311 -18.58 16.11 -6.21
N GLU A 312 -18.52 16.13 -4.89
CA GLU A 312 -19.21 17.18 -4.09
C GLU A 312 -18.31 18.39 -3.79
N LEU A 313 -16.99 18.25 -3.89
CA LEU A 313 -16.06 19.31 -3.55
C LEU A 313 -15.20 19.74 -4.74
N GLN A 314 -14.43 18.83 -5.34
CA GLN A 314 -13.45 19.21 -6.35
C GLN A 314 -14.10 19.67 -7.65
N ASP A 315 -15.08 18.92 -8.17
CA ASP A 315 -15.79 19.25 -9.39
C ASP A 315 -16.53 20.61 -9.30
N PRO A 316 -17.28 20.93 -8.22
CA PRO A 316 -17.85 22.26 -8.03
C PRO A 316 -16.79 23.38 -8.00
N LEU A 317 -15.66 23.17 -7.30
CA LEU A 317 -14.57 24.16 -7.26
C LEU A 317 -13.97 24.38 -8.65
N TYR A 318 -13.73 23.33 -9.43
CA TYR A 318 -13.28 23.47 -10.82
C TYR A 318 -14.30 24.22 -11.70
N ARG A 319 -15.60 23.98 -11.53
CA ARG A 319 -16.65 24.73 -12.23
C ARG A 319 -16.63 26.21 -11.87
N LEU A 320 -16.45 26.54 -10.60
CA LEU A 320 -16.34 27.95 -10.15
C LEU A 320 -15.11 28.65 -10.76
N MET A 321 -13.99 27.93 -10.92
CA MET A 321 -12.80 28.44 -11.61
C MET A 321 -13.07 28.72 -13.10
N VAL A 322 -13.59 27.72 -13.82
CA VAL A 322 -13.83 27.81 -15.27
C VAL A 322 -14.88 28.89 -15.60
N THR A 323 -15.85 29.10 -14.74
CA THR A 323 -16.88 30.16 -14.91
C THR A 323 -16.41 31.54 -14.44
N GLY A 324 -15.16 31.69 -13.97
CA GLY A 324 -14.60 32.96 -13.52
C GLY A 324 -15.17 33.51 -12.21
N GLN A 325 -15.93 32.67 -11.47
CA GLN A 325 -16.48 33.05 -10.17
C GLN A 325 -15.39 33.02 -9.07
N VAL A 326 -14.31 32.28 -9.29
CA VAL A 326 -13.10 32.22 -8.43
C VAL A 326 -11.93 32.79 -9.22
N ARG A 327 -11.18 33.69 -8.58
CA ARG A 327 -9.99 34.35 -9.15
C ARG A 327 -8.75 34.04 -8.33
N ALA A 328 -7.60 34.30 -8.89
CA ALA A 328 -6.32 34.18 -8.19
C ALA A 328 -6.30 35.10 -6.95
N GLY A 329 -5.91 34.53 -5.81
CA GLY A 329 -5.87 35.22 -4.52
C GLY A 329 -7.17 35.19 -3.71
N ASP A 330 -8.26 34.68 -4.27
CA ASP A 330 -9.53 34.54 -3.54
C ASP A 330 -9.41 33.52 -2.39
N LYS A 331 -10.29 33.69 -1.40
CA LYS A 331 -10.48 32.75 -0.30
C LYS A 331 -11.91 32.20 -0.37
N ILE A 332 -12.03 30.88 -0.48
CA ILE A 332 -13.30 30.19 -0.64
C ILE A 332 -13.62 29.43 0.65
N GLY A 333 -14.71 29.81 1.31
CA GLY A 333 -15.26 29.07 2.43
C GLY A 333 -16.25 28.02 1.98
N VAL A 334 -16.12 26.79 2.43
CA VAL A 334 -17.06 25.67 2.17
C VAL A 334 -17.91 25.44 3.41
N PHE A 335 -19.22 25.55 3.25
CA PHE A 335 -20.22 25.45 4.32
C PHE A 335 -21.22 24.34 3.99
N ALA A 336 -21.84 23.77 5.03
CA ALA A 336 -23.01 22.91 4.87
C ALA A 336 -24.31 23.75 4.98
N LYS A 337 -25.25 23.49 4.05
CA LYS A 337 -26.61 24.05 4.11
C LYS A 337 -27.60 22.92 3.80
N GLY A 338 -28.23 22.38 4.84
CA GLY A 338 -29.03 21.17 4.71
C GLY A 338 -28.16 19.98 4.30
N SER A 339 -28.52 19.33 3.19
CA SER A 339 -27.79 18.20 2.60
C SER A 339 -26.78 18.60 1.51
N GLU A 340 -26.50 19.90 1.33
CA GLU A 340 -25.65 20.37 0.24
C GLU A 340 -24.47 21.21 0.75
N LEU A 341 -23.37 21.19 -0.01
CA LEU A 341 -22.24 22.11 0.20
C LEU A 341 -22.49 23.44 -0.51
N VAL A 342 -22.21 24.53 0.18
CA VAL A 342 -22.31 25.90 -0.34
C VAL A 342 -20.95 26.55 -0.30
N PHE A 343 -20.56 27.16 -1.41
CA PHE A 343 -19.28 27.82 -1.60
C PHE A 343 -19.47 29.34 -1.50
N ARG A 344 -18.66 30.00 -0.70
CA ARG A 344 -18.71 31.46 -0.54
C ARG A 344 -17.32 32.05 -0.72
N ARG A 345 -17.22 33.16 -1.44
CA ARG A 345 -15.98 33.90 -1.61
C ARG A 345 -15.91 35.06 -0.62
N SER A 346 -14.77 35.27 0.03
CA SER A 346 -14.41 36.47 0.78
C SER A 346 -13.42 37.31 0.01
#